data_be9392f6b547413fc39550e0b7fb5a56
#
_entry.id   be9392f6b547413fc39550e0b7fb5a56
#
_cell.length_a   1.000
_cell.length_b   1.000
_cell.length_c   1.000
_cell.angle_alpha   90.00
_cell.angle_beta   90.00
_cell.angle_gamma   90.00
#
_symmetry.space_group_name_H-M   'P 1'
#
loop_
_entity.id
_entity.type
_entity.pdbx_description
1 polymer ?
#
loop_
_entity_poly.entity_id
_entity_poly.type
_entity_poly.pdbx_seq_one_letter_code
_entity_poly.pdbx_strand_id
1 'polypeptide(L)'
;AGDNAAIGYTAANGLVLTGQGSTNDIMVLNDTGQECINIGTGSSHVEISEGSIYFGTASRGVYLGVTTPTDANLLDDYEEGTFTPTAAGNFSGTVDMAEGHYTKIGNVVAIWAHVRLSATADGSSCSIAGLPFAAQSFGQHHHALSQGYTFSDLGPLYPQVTGGAAEIFWYTTGTGSAGVAPSYSAVGTDAAAIRMSVGGVYRTS
;
A
#
# COMPACT_ATOMS: atom_id res chain seq x y z
N ALA A 1 27.21 45.88 0.89
CA ALA A 1 26.19 45.27 1.72
C ALA A 1 26.84 44.12 2.47
N GLY A 2 26.98 44.24 3.76
CA GLY A 2 27.59 43.20 4.56
C GLY A 2 26.60 42.09 4.75
N ASP A 3 26.80 41.01 4.04
CA ASP A 3 26.04 39.79 4.20
C ASP A 3 26.61 39.04 5.38
N ASN A 4 25.89 39.07 6.49
CA ASN A 4 26.39 38.52 7.74
C ASN A 4 25.62 37.28 8.09
N ALA A 5 26.29 36.12 8.04
CA ALA A 5 25.82 34.97 8.78
C ALA A 5 25.92 35.30 10.29
N ALA A 6 24.86 35.00 11.04
CA ALA A 6 24.87 35.23 12.47
C ALA A 6 24.32 34.01 13.22
N ILE A 7 24.95 33.70 14.34
CA ILE A 7 24.41 32.83 15.37
C ILE A 7 24.03 33.73 16.53
N GLY A 8 22.74 33.79 16.82
CA GLY A 8 22.22 34.70 17.84
C GLY A 8 21.28 34.01 18.80
N TYR A 9 20.93 34.73 19.85
CA TYR A 9 19.91 34.30 20.83
C TYR A 9 18.96 35.48 21.08
N THR A 10 17.67 35.15 21.13
CA THR A 10 16.66 36.07 21.66
C THR A 10 15.82 35.35 22.75
N ALA A 11 15.35 36.11 23.74
CA ALA A 11 14.51 35.51 24.79
C ALA A 11 13.21 34.89 24.27
N ALA A 12 12.71 35.38 23.13
CA ALA A 12 11.48 34.87 22.52
C ALA A 12 11.71 33.65 21.62
N ASN A 13 12.84 33.60 20.88
CA ASN A 13 13.06 32.61 19.84
C ASN A 13 14.19 31.61 20.17
N GLY A 14 14.92 31.80 21.28
CA GLY A 14 16.08 30.98 21.60
C GLY A 14 17.24 31.17 20.61
N LEU A 15 17.87 30.09 20.17
CA LEU A 15 18.94 30.11 19.17
C LEU A 15 18.36 30.50 17.80
N VAL A 16 18.97 31.51 17.19
CA VAL A 16 18.64 31.99 15.84
C VAL A 16 19.86 31.83 14.95
N LEU A 17 19.71 31.16 13.83
CA LEU A 17 20.70 31.06 12.76
C LEU A 17 20.19 31.89 11.58
N THR A 18 20.96 32.82 11.13
CA THR A 18 20.67 33.59 9.92
C THR A 18 21.86 33.52 8.96
N GLY A 19 21.56 33.32 7.69
CA GLY A 19 22.51 33.30 6.61
C GLY A 19 22.05 34.20 5.48
N GLN A 20 23.00 34.66 4.65
CA GLN A 20 22.78 35.46 3.45
C GLN A 20 23.75 35.01 2.36
N GLY A 21 23.75 33.72 2.05
CA GLY A 21 24.51 33.19 0.93
C GLY A 21 23.91 33.57 -0.43
N SER A 22 24.68 33.48 -1.48
CA SER A 22 24.16 33.70 -2.84
C SER A 22 23.34 32.52 -3.37
N THR A 23 23.50 31.36 -2.75
CA THR A 23 22.81 30.11 -3.15
C THR A 23 22.01 29.51 -1.98
N ASN A 24 22.64 29.40 -0.81
CA ASN A 24 22.01 28.84 0.40
C ASN A 24 22.18 29.83 1.57
N ASP A 25 21.10 30.02 2.34
CA ASP A 25 21.13 30.80 3.58
C ASP A 25 21.64 29.93 4.74
N ILE A 26 21.26 28.68 4.81
CA ILE A 26 21.73 27.72 5.80
C ILE A 26 22.07 26.38 5.10
N MET A 27 23.22 25.81 5.45
CA MET A 27 23.68 24.54 4.99
C MET A 27 24.27 23.73 6.15
N VAL A 28 23.84 22.46 6.25
CA VAL A 28 24.38 21.49 7.21
C VAL A 28 25.08 20.39 6.42
N LEU A 29 26.35 20.19 6.69
CA LEU A 29 27.18 19.17 6.03
C LEU A 29 27.46 18.01 6.99
N ASN A 30 27.68 16.82 6.44
CA ASN A 30 28.24 15.68 7.18
C ASN A 30 29.80 15.82 7.26
N ASP A 31 30.44 14.84 7.90
CA ASP A 31 31.90 14.81 8.11
C ASP A 31 32.70 14.63 6.80
N THR A 32 32.07 14.18 5.71
CA THR A 32 32.69 14.08 4.38
C THR A 32 32.46 15.30 3.51
N GLY A 33 31.78 16.33 4.02
CA GLY A 33 31.47 17.56 3.32
C GLY A 33 30.24 17.46 2.39
N GLN A 34 29.45 16.41 2.48
CA GLN A 34 28.20 16.29 1.72
C GLN A 34 27.10 17.10 2.39
N GLU A 35 26.31 17.78 1.58
CA GLU A 35 25.18 18.58 2.01
C GLU A 35 24.02 17.67 2.45
N CYS A 36 23.60 17.79 3.70
CA CYS A 36 22.52 17.02 4.27
C CYS A 36 21.21 17.80 4.33
N ILE A 37 21.28 19.05 4.79
CA ILE A 37 20.13 19.94 4.94
C ILE A 37 20.51 21.31 4.41
N ASN A 38 19.64 21.93 3.60
CA ASN A 38 19.81 23.32 3.24
C ASN A 38 18.50 24.13 3.28
N ILE A 39 18.65 25.45 3.38
CA ILE A 39 17.61 26.43 3.10
C ILE A 39 18.20 27.38 2.05
N GLY A 40 17.67 27.30 0.83
CA GLY A 40 18.09 28.13 -0.29
C GLY A 40 17.80 29.59 -0.04
N THR A 41 18.64 30.49 -0.61
CA THR A 41 18.49 31.94 -0.50
C THR A 41 17.10 32.40 -0.93
N GLY A 42 16.40 33.09 -0.06
CA GLY A 42 15.04 33.56 -0.30
C GLY A 42 13.96 32.47 -0.24
N SER A 43 14.31 31.23 0.14
CA SER A 43 13.40 30.14 0.27
C SER A 43 12.85 30.03 1.69
N SER A 44 11.61 29.57 1.82
CA SER A 44 11.01 29.12 3.07
C SER A 44 10.92 27.60 3.17
N HIS A 45 11.55 26.88 2.25
CA HIS A 45 11.57 25.41 2.21
C HIS A 45 12.86 24.88 2.80
N VAL A 46 12.77 23.70 3.42
CA VAL A 46 13.92 22.91 3.85
C VAL A 46 14.13 21.80 2.82
N GLU A 47 15.34 21.69 2.30
CA GLU A 47 15.75 20.62 1.41
C GLU A 47 16.63 19.61 2.16
N ILE A 48 16.37 18.32 1.96
CA ILE A 48 17.25 17.22 2.35
C ILE A 48 17.96 16.75 1.09
N SER A 49 19.21 17.21 0.90
CA SER A 49 19.93 17.06 -0.36
C SER A 49 20.49 15.65 -0.57
N GLU A 50 21.11 15.09 0.47
CA GLU A 50 21.78 13.79 0.41
C GLU A 50 21.29 12.88 1.55
N GLY A 51 20.27 12.08 1.29
CA GLY A 51 19.77 11.12 2.26
C GLY A 51 18.26 11.12 2.45
N SER A 52 17.84 10.58 3.56
CA SER A 52 16.43 10.38 3.90
C SER A 52 16.12 10.86 5.31
N ILE A 53 14.84 11.18 5.56
CA ILE A 53 14.35 11.41 6.91
C ILE A 53 13.86 10.09 7.47
N TYR A 54 14.37 9.65 8.63
CA TYR A 54 13.83 8.54 9.36
C TYR A 54 13.57 8.93 10.82
N PHE A 55 12.58 8.31 11.42
CA PHE A 55 12.22 8.52 12.81
C PHE A 55 12.73 7.35 13.63
N GLY A 56 13.64 7.62 14.57
CA GLY A 56 14.30 6.58 15.38
C GLY A 56 13.40 5.88 16.41
N THR A 57 12.12 6.23 16.46
CA THR A 57 11.12 5.63 17.37
C THR A 57 9.88 5.28 16.56
N ALA A 58 9.32 4.10 16.79
CA ALA A 58 8.08 3.66 16.16
C ALA A 58 6.91 4.62 16.40
N SER A 59 5.94 4.63 15.51
CA SER A 59 4.75 5.50 15.54
C SER A 59 5.10 6.99 15.57
N ARG A 60 6.17 7.35 14.88
CA ARG A 60 6.56 8.73 14.59
C ARG A 60 6.55 8.95 13.09
N GLY A 61 6.11 10.13 12.66
CA GLY A 61 5.96 10.44 11.26
C GLY A 61 5.83 11.93 11.01
N VAL A 62 5.18 12.30 9.94
CA VAL A 62 5.00 13.68 9.51
C VAL A 62 3.54 14.09 9.67
N TYR A 63 3.31 15.22 10.33
CA TYR A 63 1.97 15.83 10.40
C TYR A 63 1.72 16.67 9.15
N LEU A 64 0.67 16.35 8.43
CA LEU A 64 0.33 17.01 7.17
C LEU A 64 -0.95 17.82 7.28
N GLY A 65 -0.89 19.08 6.78
CA GLY A 65 -2.06 19.94 6.65
C GLY A 65 -2.62 20.52 7.97
N VAL A 66 -1.82 20.55 9.03
CA VAL A 66 -2.26 21.05 10.35
C VAL A 66 -1.24 22.01 10.96
N THR A 67 -1.74 22.92 11.80
CA THR A 67 -0.90 23.85 12.59
C THR A 67 -0.65 23.35 14.02
N THR A 68 -1.40 22.34 14.45
CA THR A 68 -1.25 21.68 15.75
C THR A 68 -1.26 20.17 15.53
N PRO A 69 -0.28 19.40 16.07
CA PRO A 69 -0.20 17.97 15.91
C PRO A 69 -1.47 17.27 16.42
N THR A 70 -2.07 16.43 15.57
CA THR A 70 -3.19 15.56 15.92
C THR A 70 -2.99 14.20 15.27
N ASP A 71 -3.33 13.13 15.95
CA ASP A 71 -3.10 11.74 15.46
C ASP A 71 -3.77 11.48 14.11
N ALA A 72 -4.90 12.12 13.83
CA ALA A 72 -5.62 11.99 12.56
C ALA A 72 -4.85 12.54 11.34
N ASN A 73 -3.84 13.37 11.56
CA ASN A 73 -3.01 13.99 10.51
C ASN A 73 -1.57 13.48 10.52
N LEU A 74 -1.28 12.46 11.33
CA LEU A 74 0.02 11.83 11.39
C LEU A 74 0.15 10.79 10.27
N LEU A 75 1.12 10.97 9.38
CA LEU A 75 1.57 9.96 8.45
C LEU A 75 2.75 9.21 9.06
N ASP A 76 2.49 8.07 9.68
CA ASP A 76 3.46 7.23 10.39
C ASP A 76 3.44 5.76 9.96
N ASP A 77 2.49 5.38 9.11
CA ASP A 77 2.28 4.01 8.66
C ASP A 77 2.23 3.97 7.12
N TYR A 78 3.42 3.86 6.53
CA TYR A 78 3.59 3.60 5.11
C TYR A 78 4.42 2.34 4.93
N GLU A 79 3.92 1.43 4.12
CA GLU A 79 4.60 0.18 3.81
C GLU A 79 4.31 -0.22 2.35
N GLU A 80 5.31 -0.69 1.65
CA GLU A 80 5.15 -1.32 0.34
C GLU A 80 5.93 -2.62 0.30
N GLY A 81 5.46 -3.56 -0.51
CA GLY A 81 6.14 -4.85 -0.61
C GLY A 81 5.46 -5.81 -1.57
N THR A 82 5.93 -7.03 -1.48
CA THR A 82 5.40 -8.15 -2.25
C THR A 82 4.82 -9.19 -1.32
N PHE A 83 3.89 -9.97 -1.84
CA PHE A 83 3.35 -11.15 -1.16
C PHE A 83 3.17 -12.28 -2.16
N THR A 84 3.11 -13.50 -1.69
CA THR A 84 2.86 -14.67 -2.53
C THR A 84 1.40 -15.09 -2.37
N PRO A 85 0.52 -14.75 -3.33
CA PRO A 85 -0.84 -15.23 -3.30
C PRO A 85 -0.86 -16.75 -3.50
N THR A 86 -1.79 -17.42 -2.84
CA THR A 86 -1.95 -18.88 -2.91
C THR A 86 -3.38 -19.21 -3.32
N ALA A 87 -3.56 -20.30 -4.05
CA ALA A 87 -4.89 -20.84 -4.26
C ALA A 87 -5.45 -21.34 -2.92
N ALA A 88 -6.67 -20.96 -2.61
CA ALA A 88 -7.36 -21.37 -1.39
C ALA A 88 -8.56 -22.26 -1.70
N GLY A 89 -9.10 -22.92 -0.65
CA GLY A 89 -10.05 -23.99 -0.77
C GLY A 89 -9.34 -25.35 -0.88
N ASN A 90 -10.07 -26.41 -1.22
CA ASN A 90 -9.48 -27.76 -1.39
C ASN A 90 -8.86 -27.93 -2.79
N PHE A 91 -8.11 -26.91 -3.22
CA PHE A 91 -7.45 -26.92 -4.53
C PHE A 91 -6.40 -28.03 -4.60
N SER A 92 -6.53 -28.91 -5.58
CA SER A 92 -5.65 -30.08 -5.76
C SER A 92 -4.62 -29.93 -6.89
N GLY A 93 -4.55 -28.77 -7.54
CA GLY A 93 -3.64 -28.50 -8.64
C GLY A 93 -2.31 -27.88 -8.20
N THR A 94 -1.51 -27.47 -9.18
CA THR A 94 -0.22 -26.78 -8.98
C THR A 94 -0.38 -25.29 -9.23
N VAL A 95 0.18 -24.46 -8.37
CA VAL A 95 0.35 -23.03 -8.64
C VAL A 95 1.62 -22.87 -9.47
N ASP A 96 1.48 -22.44 -10.72
CA ASP A 96 2.61 -22.25 -11.65
C ASP A 96 3.22 -20.86 -11.55
N MET A 97 2.40 -19.86 -11.19
CA MET A 97 2.80 -18.49 -11.01
C MET A 97 1.97 -17.86 -9.90
N ALA A 98 2.64 -17.18 -8.99
CA ALA A 98 2.00 -16.41 -7.93
C ALA A 98 2.81 -15.15 -7.68
N GLU A 99 2.20 -14.00 -7.89
CA GLU A 99 2.84 -12.70 -7.73
C GLU A 99 1.84 -11.71 -7.14
N GLY A 100 2.26 -10.98 -6.12
CA GLY A 100 1.46 -9.98 -5.47
C GLY A 100 2.29 -8.80 -5.02
N HIS A 101 1.75 -7.61 -5.18
CA HIS A 101 2.33 -6.35 -4.73
C HIS A 101 1.32 -5.60 -3.89
N TYR A 102 1.80 -4.84 -2.93
CA TYR A 102 0.93 -3.98 -2.13
C TYR A 102 1.60 -2.66 -1.78
N THR A 103 0.76 -1.68 -1.52
CA THR A 103 1.11 -0.43 -0.84
C THR A 103 0.08 -0.17 0.24
N LYS A 104 0.54 0.06 1.46
CA LYS A 104 -0.29 0.39 2.62
C LYS A 104 0.00 1.81 3.07
N ILE A 105 -1.04 2.58 3.29
CA ILE A 105 -0.97 3.92 3.89
C ILE A 105 -2.04 4.00 4.98
N GLY A 106 -1.60 4.05 6.22
CA GLY A 106 -2.50 3.91 7.36
C GLY A 106 -3.28 2.61 7.27
N ASN A 107 -4.61 2.68 7.29
CA ASN A 107 -5.47 1.50 7.20
C ASN A 107 -5.95 1.17 5.77
N VAL A 108 -5.37 1.80 4.75
CA VAL A 108 -5.72 1.56 3.34
C VAL A 108 -4.65 0.72 2.68
N VAL A 109 -5.04 -0.40 2.09
CA VAL A 109 -4.15 -1.31 1.37
C VAL A 109 -4.57 -1.36 -0.09
N ALA A 110 -3.71 -0.92 -0.99
CA ALA A 110 -3.82 -1.14 -2.42
C ALA A 110 -3.06 -2.42 -2.78
N ILE A 111 -3.67 -3.29 -3.57
CA ILE A 111 -3.07 -4.55 -4.01
C ILE A 111 -3.15 -4.74 -5.51
N TRP A 112 -2.19 -5.50 -6.02
CA TRP A 112 -2.28 -6.22 -7.27
C TRP A 112 -1.79 -7.65 -7.05
N ALA A 113 -2.55 -8.64 -7.55
CA ALA A 113 -2.21 -10.04 -7.43
C ALA A 113 -2.50 -10.79 -8.73
N HIS A 114 -1.61 -11.73 -9.06
CA HIS A 114 -1.76 -12.65 -10.17
C HIS A 114 -1.44 -14.07 -9.72
N VAL A 115 -2.33 -15.01 -10.07
CA VAL A 115 -2.12 -16.44 -9.84
C VAL A 115 -2.46 -17.19 -11.12
N ARG A 116 -1.57 -18.10 -11.51
CA ARG A 116 -1.82 -19.06 -12.57
C ARG A 116 -1.77 -20.47 -11.97
N LEU A 117 -2.79 -21.26 -12.30
CA LEU A 117 -2.99 -22.60 -11.77
C LEU A 117 -3.04 -23.59 -12.91
N SER A 118 -2.29 -24.67 -12.83
CA SER A 118 -2.56 -25.89 -13.59
C SER A 118 -3.45 -26.78 -12.72
N ALA A 119 -4.75 -26.76 -12.98
CA ALA A 119 -5.73 -27.44 -12.16
C ALA A 119 -6.49 -28.49 -12.93
N THR A 120 -6.76 -29.60 -12.27
CA THR A 120 -7.94 -30.42 -12.56
C THR A 120 -9.14 -29.77 -11.87
N ALA A 121 -10.20 -29.57 -12.65
CA ALA A 121 -11.45 -29.06 -12.14
C ALA A 121 -11.95 -29.92 -10.95
N ASP A 122 -12.06 -29.31 -9.79
CA ASP A 122 -12.68 -29.90 -8.61
C ASP A 122 -13.88 -29.05 -8.16
N GLY A 123 -14.65 -29.51 -7.22
CA GLY A 123 -15.84 -28.79 -6.74
C GLY A 123 -15.55 -27.68 -5.72
N SER A 124 -14.29 -27.34 -5.48
CA SER A 124 -13.90 -26.35 -4.46
C SER A 124 -14.19 -24.92 -4.89
N SER A 125 -14.46 -24.06 -3.93
CA SER A 125 -14.63 -22.63 -4.18
C SER A 125 -13.32 -22.01 -4.66
N CYS A 126 -13.42 -21.10 -5.63
CA CYS A 126 -12.31 -20.40 -6.20
C CYS A 126 -11.98 -19.15 -5.36
N SER A 127 -10.79 -19.12 -4.75
CA SER A 127 -10.31 -17.98 -3.99
C SER A 127 -8.79 -17.86 -4.02
N ILE A 128 -8.28 -16.66 -3.71
CA ILE A 128 -6.87 -16.39 -3.51
C ILE A 128 -6.67 -16.00 -2.04
N ALA A 129 -5.83 -16.74 -1.33
CA ALA A 129 -5.38 -16.42 0.01
C ALA A 129 -3.98 -15.80 0.01
N GLY A 130 -3.51 -15.42 1.22
CA GLY A 130 -2.16 -14.90 1.42
C GLY A 130 -2.05 -13.39 1.21
N LEU A 131 -3.14 -12.64 1.34
CA LEU A 131 -3.06 -11.18 1.39
C LEU A 131 -2.16 -10.73 2.54
N PRO A 132 -1.42 -9.62 2.37
CA PRO A 132 -0.46 -9.15 3.37
C PRO A 132 -1.11 -8.74 4.70
N PHE A 133 -2.36 -8.30 4.64
CA PHE A 133 -3.14 -7.87 5.81
C PHE A 133 -4.56 -8.41 5.72
N ALA A 134 -5.12 -8.78 6.87
CA ALA A 134 -6.53 -9.13 6.95
C ALA A 134 -7.39 -7.88 6.74
N ALA A 135 -8.47 -8.03 6.00
CA ALA A 135 -9.41 -6.93 5.80
C ALA A 135 -10.14 -6.60 7.10
N GLN A 136 -10.40 -5.30 7.32
CA GLN A 136 -11.21 -4.85 8.44
C GLN A 136 -12.61 -5.47 8.36
N SER A 137 -13.10 -5.97 9.48
CA SER A 137 -14.45 -6.53 9.55
C SER A 137 -15.49 -5.41 9.75
N PHE A 138 -16.38 -5.28 8.79
CA PHE A 138 -17.55 -4.38 8.86
C PHE A 138 -18.87 -5.19 8.87
N GLY A 139 -18.93 -6.29 9.56
CA GLY A 139 -20.04 -7.21 9.50
C GLY A 139 -20.06 -7.99 8.17
N GLN A 140 -21.15 -7.91 7.40
CA GLN A 140 -21.27 -8.59 6.10
C GLN A 140 -20.81 -7.74 4.90
N HIS A 141 -20.05 -6.69 5.13
CA HIS A 141 -19.54 -5.85 4.04
C HIS A 141 -18.28 -6.42 3.43
N HIS A 142 -18.21 -6.39 2.12
CA HIS A 142 -17.09 -6.86 1.33
C HIS A 142 -16.44 -5.68 0.61
N HIS A 143 -15.13 -5.74 0.48
CA HIS A 143 -14.39 -4.78 -0.33
C HIS A 143 -14.38 -5.25 -1.78
N ALA A 144 -15.03 -4.51 -2.67
CA ALA A 144 -15.04 -4.80 -4.11
C ALA A 144 -13.67 -4.51 -4.73
N LEU A 145 -13.20 -5.42 -5.56
CA LEU A 145 -11.97 -5.31 -6.31
C LEU A 145 -12.28 -5.35 -7.81
N SER A 146 -11.32 -4.94 -8.63
CA SER A 146 -11.37 -5.10 -10.07
C SER A 146 -10.62 -6.34 -10.49
N GLN A 147 -11.14 -7.07 -11.48
CA GLN A 147 -10.43 -8.20 -12.08
C GLN A 147 -9.78 -7.78 -13.39
N GLY A 148 -8.58 -8.28 -13.66
CA GLY A 148 -7.83 -7.99 -14.89
C GLY A 148 -7.91 -9.08 -15.95
N TYR A 149 -8.26 -10.30 -15.57
CA TYR A 149 -8.41 -11.43 -16.51
C TYR A 149 -9.57 -12.33 -16.08
N THR A 150 -10.36 -12.76 -17.05
CA THR A 150 -11.59 -13.55 -16.81
C THR A 150 -11.44 -14.99 -17.24
N PHE A 151 -12.15 -15.82 -16.57
CA PHE A 151 -12.44 -17.20 -16.89
C PHE A 151 -13.58 -17.28 -17.92
N SER A 152 -13.52 -18.24 -18.80
CA SER A 152 -14.17 -18.18 -20.08
C SER A 152 -15.70 -18.23 -20.10
N ASP A 153 -16.42 -18.81 -19.15
CA ASP A 153 -17.83 -19.16 -19.38
C ASP A 153 -18.84 -18.77 -18.29
N LEU A 154 -18.42 -18.11 -17.21
CA LEU A 154 -19.30 -17.89 -16.05
C LEU A 154 -20.05 -16.56 -16.02
N GLY A 155 -19.88 -15.72 -17.04
CA GLY A 155 -20.37 -14.36 -16.96
C GLY A 155 -19.50 -13.48 -16.03
N PRO A 156 -19.95 -12.26 -15.69
CA PRO A 156 -19.15 -11.36 -14.87
C PRO A 156 -18.93 -11.91 -13.46
N LEU A 157 -17.67 -12.01 -13.07
CA LEU A 157 -17.25 -12.35 -11.72
C LEU A 157 -16.87 -11.08 -10.96
N TYR A 158 -17.15 -11.08 -9.68
CA TYR A 158 -16.88 -9.94 -8.78
C TYR A 158 -15.90 -10.36 -7.69
N PRO A 159 -14.62 -9.99 -7.80
CA PRO A 159 -13.65 -10.26 -6.73
C PRO A 159 -13.93 -9.36 -5.53
N GLN A 160 -13.90 -9.94 -4.35
CA GLN A 160 -14.13 -9.24 -3.10
C GLN A 160 -13.22 -9.77 -2.00
N VAL A 161 -12.75 -8.87 -1.12
CA VAL A 161 -12.12 -9.26 0.15
C VAL A 161 -13.20 -9.28 1.22
N THR A 162 -13.35 -10.41 1.86
CA THR A 162 -14.31 -10.56 2.97
C THR A 162 -13.73 -9.96 4.25
N GLY A 163 -14.52 -9.20 4.98
CA GLY A 163 -14.12 -8.60 6.25
C GLY A 163 -13.63 -9.66 7.25
N GLY A 164 -12.50 -9.39 7.88
CA GLY A 164 -11.81 -10.30 8.79
C GLY A 164 -10.94 -11.36 8.10
N ALA A 165 -10.95 -11.44 6.75
CA ALA A 165 -10.15 -12.40 6.00
C ALA A 165 -8.94 -11.75 5.31
N ALA A 166 -7.90 -12.55 5.10
CA ALA A 166 -6.77 -12.25 4.22
C ALA A 166 -6.91 -13.02 2.90
N GLU A 167 -8.10 -12.97 2.31
CA GLU A 167 -8.50 -13.82 1.20
C GLU A 167 -9.45 -13.10 0.25
N ILE A 168 -9.28 -13.31 -1.05
CA ILE A 168 -10.11 -12.78 -2.12
C ILE A 168 -11.01 -13.89 -2.65
N PHE A 169 -12.31 -13.66 -2.63
CA PHE A 169 -13.32 -14.54 -3.19
C PHE A 169 -13.89 -13.95 -4.47
N TRP A 170 -14.27 -14.80 -5.40
CA TRP A 170 -15.04 -14.42 -6.58
C TRP A 170 -16.50 -14.82 -6.39
N TYR A 171 -17.40 -13.93 -6.80
CA TYR A 171 -18.83 -14.14 -6.74
C TYR A 171 -19.45 -13.97 -8.10
N THR A 172 -20.46 -14.78 -8.40
CA THR A 172 -21.31 -14.61 -9.59
C THR A 172 -22.55 -13.80 -9.21
N THR A 173 -23.09 -13.02 -10.14
CA THR A 173 -24.41 -12.41 -9.96
C THR A 173 -25.47 -13.49 -10.13
N GLY A 174 -26.04 -13.95 -9.04
CA GLY A 174 -27.24 -14.76 -9.04
C GLY A 174 -28.49 -13.88 -8.94
N THR A 175 -29.54 -14.25 -9.64
CA THR A 175 -30.86 -13.63 -9.49
C THR A 175 -31.43 -14.01 -8.12
N GLY A 176 -31.31 -13.13 -7.13
CA GLY A 176 -32.09 -13.18 -5.89
C GLY A 176 -31.47 -13.88 -4.69
N SER A 177 -30.22 -14.25 -4.70
CA SER A 177 -29.51 -14.79 -3.53
C SER A 177 -28.12 -14.16 -3.40
N ALA A 178 -27.56 -14.16 -2.18
CA ALA A 178 -26.17 -13.79 -1.95
C ALA A 178 -25.27 -14.51 -2.96
N GLY A 179 -24.34 -13.78 -3.57
CA GLY A 179 -23.45 -14.31 -4.58
C GLY A 179 -22.79 -15.61 -4.12
N VAL A 180 -22.81 -16.62 -4.97
CA VAL A 180 -22.18 -17.91 -4.68
C VAL A 180 -20.78 -17.90 -5.26
N ALA A 181 -19.79 -18.27 -4.46
CA ALA A 181 -18.43 -18.45 -4.96
C ALA A 181 -18.42 -19.54 -6.04
N PRO A 182 -17.89 -19.26 -7.25
CA PRO A 182 -17.79 -20.27 -8.28
C PRO A 182 -16.82 -21.38 -7.83
N SER A 183 -17.12 -22.61 -8.23
CA SER A 183 -16.19 -23.72 -8.04
C SER A 183 -15.10 -23.72 -9.11
N TYR A 184 -13.96 -24.33 -8.83
CA TYR A 184 -12.89 -24.51 -9.82
C TYR A 184 -13.37 -25.26 -11.06
N SER A 185 -14.33 -26.18 -10.91
CA SER A 185 -14.95 -26.89 -12.05
C SER A 185 -15.72 -25.97 -12.98
N ALA A 186 -16.24 -24.87 -12.46
CA ALA A 186 -16.99 -23.88 -13.23
C ALA A 186 -16.11 -22.82 -13.88
N VAL A 187 -14.86 -22.67 -13.43
CA VAL A 187 -13.96 -21.57 -13.84
C VAL A 187 -13.08 -21.92 -15.03
N GLY A 188 -13.03 -23.16 -15.47
CA GLY A 188 -12.25 -23.53 -16.64
C GLY A 188 -12.48 -24.93 -17.12
N THR A 189 -12.82 -25.07 -18.38
CA THR A 189 -12.80 -26.33 -19.15
C THR A 189 -11.52 -26.49 -19.96
N ASP A 190 -10.68 -25.45 -20.01
CA ASP A 190 -9.43 -25.49 -20.75
C ASP A 190 -8.32 -26.04 -19.85
N ALA A 191 -7.85 -27.23 -20.18
CA ALA A 191 -6.87 -27.99 -19.41
C ALA A 191 -5.51 -27.32 -19.24
N ALA A 192 -5.34 -26.10 -19.75
CA ALA A 192 -4.00 -25.50 -19.85
C ALA A 192 -3.64 -24.53 -18.74
N ALA A 193 -4.49 -23.69 -18.22
CA ALA A 193 -4.25 -22.87 -17.03
C ALA A 193 -5.43 -21.99 -16.62
N ILE A 194 -5.80 -21.99 -15.36
CA ILE A 194 -6.67 -20.97 -14.76
C ILE A 194 -5.82 -19.78 -14.39
N ARG A 195 -6.22 -18.58 -14.80
CA ARG A 195 -5.53 -17.33 -14.48
C ARG A 195 -6.46 -16.41 -13.71
N MET A 196 -5.99 -15.91 -12.59
CA MET A 196 -6.69 -14.97 -11.73
C MET A 196 -5.82 -13.73 -11.54
N SER A 197 -6.26 -12.60 -12.08
CA SER A 197 -5.63 -11.31 -11.84
C SER A 197 -6.63 -10.37 -11.20
N VAL A 198 -6.21 -9.72 -10.15
CA VAL A 198 -7.06 -8.83 -9.37
C VAL A 198 -6.28 -7.65 -8.87
N GLY A 199 -6.92 -6.49 -8.83
CA GLY A 199 -6.34 -5.29 -8.24
C GLY A 199 -7.42 -4.43 -7.61
N GLY A 200 -7.04 -3.62 -6.66
CA GLY A 200 -7.95 -2.71 -5.99
C GLY A 200 -7.50 -2.32 -4.60
N VAL A 201 -8.43 -1.80 -3.83
CA VAL A 201 -8.17 -1.24 -2.50
C VAL A 201 -9.11 -1.86 -1.48
N TYR A 202 -8.57 -2.21 -0.32
CA TYR A 202 -9.35 -2.60 0.85
C TYR A 202 -8.81 -1.93 2.11
N ARG A 203 -9.57 -1.99 3.20
CA ARG A 203 -9.15 -1.47 4.50
C ARG A 203 -8.75 -2.61 5.43
N THR A 204 -7.69 -2.37 6.20
CA THR A 204 -7.26 -3.21 7.32
C THR A 204 -7.57 -2.52 8.65
N SER A 205 -7.50 -3.26 9.74
CA SER A 205 -7.71 -2.74 11.10
C SER A 205 -6.45 -2.08 11.64
#